data_918218197e46c5ce0dbf29bcada03dc2
#
_entry.id   918218197e46c5ce0dbf29bcada03dc2
#
_cell.length_a   1.000
_cell.length_b   1.000
_cell.length_c   1.000
_cell.angle_alpha   90.00
_cell.angle_beta   90.00
_cell.angle_gamma   90.00
#
_symmetry.space_group_name_H-M   'P 1'
#
loop_
_entity.id
_entity.type
_entity.pdbx_description
1 polymer ?
#
loop_
_entity_poly.entity_id
_entity_poly.type
_entity_poly.pdbx_seq_one_letter_code
_entity_poly.pdbx_strand_id
1 'polypeptide(L)'
;MRIIYIDIDTLRSDHLGCAGYHRDTTPNIDGLAREGVHFRNVYASDVPCLPSRTALITGMFGIRNGVVNHGGLAADLLPEGRERNFFGRFNLRSWASVFYLAGWHTASISSFPFRHGATWWNSGFMESMNLMRGFGGERADEVLPGALDWLDRRGHSADWLLHVHLWDPHTPYTTPEDFGNPFESEPAPAWHTEDVRLKNWNLSGPHSAQEPWGFRPDEWGDPPPRQPWNAASMEEVKQIFDGYDVGVRYADEAVGTLLNKLDDLGVLDETAVLVSSDHGEAFGELGVYADHQAADEATCHIPAVLRWPGIESQSFGGLQYHLDVAATVVDLA
;
A
#
# COMPACT_ATOMS: atom_id res chain seq x y z
N MET A 1 -12.19 -16.60 14.35
CA MET A 1 -11.76 -16.16 13.01
C MET A 1 -10.39 -15.46 13.12
N ARG A 2 -9.56 -15.50 12.09
CA ARG A 2 -8.27 -14.79 12.02
C ARG A 2 -8.25 -13.96 10.76
N ILE A 3 -7.75 -12.74 10.82
CA ILE A 3 -7.66 -11.85 9.65
C ILE A 3 -6.28 -11.19 9.64
N ILE A 4 -5.53 -11.36 8.57
CA ILE A 4 -4.35 -10.56 8.28
C ILE A 4 -4.64 -9.63 7.10
N TYR A 5 -4.41 -8.34 7.30
CA TYR A 5 -4.45 -7.34 6.25
C TYR A 5 -3.03 -6.84 5.97
N ILE A 6 -2.54 -7.11 4.77
CA ILE A 6 -1.24 -6.67 4.28
C ILE A 6 -1.48 -5.48 3.36
N ASP A 7 -1.08 -4.32 3.81
CA ASP A 7 -1.24 -3.02 3.15
C ASP A 7 0.10 -2.63 2.54
N ILE A 8 0.20 -2.68 1.21
CA ILE A 8 1.44 -2.38 0.46
C ILE A 8 1.30 -0.99 -0.14
N ASP A 9 2.12 -0.05 0.32
CA ASP A 9 2.09 1.34 -0.12
C ASP A 9 2.41 1.46 -1.62
N THR A 10 1.72 2.32 -2.32
CA THR A 10 1.90 2.63 -3.76
C THR A 10 1.81 1.45 -4.73
N LEU A 11 1.30 0.28 -4.34
CA LEU A 11 1.24 -0.88 -5.23
C LEU A 11 0.19 -0.69 -6.33
N ARG A 12 0.64 -0.68 -7.58
CA ARG A 12 -0.23 -0.58 -8.77
C ARG A 12 -0.87 -1.93 -9.11
N SER A 13 -2.14 -1.89 -9.48
CA SER A 13 -2.87 -3.08 -9.94
C SER A 13 -2.25 -3.70 -11.20
N ASP A 14 -1.83 -2.87 -12.15
CA ASP A 14 -1.27 -3.31 -13.43
C ASP A 14 0.20 -3.76 -13.37
N HIS A 15 0.83 -3.73 -12.19
CA HIS A 15 2.15 -4.31 -11.94
C HIS A 15 2.11 -5.68 -11.24
N LEU A 16 0.93 -6.31 -11.13
CA LEU A 16 0.77 -7.67 -10.63
C LEU A 16 0.78 -8.70 -11.77
N GLY A 17 1.41 -9.86 -11.57
CA GLY A 17 1.39 -10.97 -12.53
C GLY A 17 -0.02 -11.48 -12.81
N CYS A 18 -0.87 -11.59 -11.78
CA CYS A 18 -2.28 -12.00 -11.93
C CYS A 18 -3.14 -10.97 -12.72
N ALA A 19 -2.69 -9.74 -12.84
CA ALA A 19 -3.29 -8.72 -13.71
C ALA A 19 -2.70 -8.69 -15.13
N GLY A 20 -1.67 -9.51 -15.40
CA GLY A 20 -1.05 -9.65 -16.72
C GLY A 20 0.22 -8.81 -16.92
N TYR A 21 0.85 -8.34 -15.84
CA TYR A 21 2.14 -7.67 -15.95
C TYR A 21 3.21 -8.60 -16.54
N HIS A 22 4.09 -8.07 -17.35
CA HIS A 22 5.05 -8.87 -18.11
C HIS A 22 6.25 -9.34 -17.27
N ARG A 23 6.53 -8.71 -16.13
CA ARG A 23 7.58 -9.06 -15.17
C ARG A 23 7.01 -9.89 -14.04
N ASP A 24 7.81 -10.83 -13.51
CA ASP A 24 7.44 -11.68 -12.35
C ASP A 24 7.60 -10.91 -11.03
N THR A 25 6.76 -9.91 -10.82
CA THR A 25 6.84 -9.01 -9.66
C THR A 25 6.16 -9.56 -8.41
N THR A 26 5.10 -10.38 -8.55
CA THR A 26 4.21 -10.71 -7.43
C THR A 26 3.83 -12.20 -7.33
N PRO A 27 4.80 -13.16 -7.39
CA PRO A 27 4.46 -14.59 -7.40
C PRO A 27 3.68 -15.08 -6.18
N ASN A 28 3.87 -14.49 -4.99
CA ASN A 28 3.15 -14.87 -3.77
C ASN A 28 1.73 -14.30 -3.78
N ILE A 29 1.54 -13.03 -4.15
CA ILE A 29 0.22 -12.41 -4.32
C ILE A 29 -0.56 -13.09 -5.45
N ASP A 30 0.10 -13.46 -6.54
CA ASP A 30 -0.50 -14.23 -7.63
C ASP A 30 -0.94 -15.62 -7.17
N GLY A 31 -0.19 -16.22 -6.23
CA GLY A 31 -0.59 -17.45 -5.53
C GLY A 31 -1.90 -17.26 -4.78
N LEU A 32 -1.99 -16.22 -3.97
CA LEU A 32 -3.23 -15.86 -3.25
C LEU A 32 -4.38 -15.58 -4.22
N ALA A 33 -4.13 -14.90 -5.34
CA ALA A 33 -5.16 -14.60 -6.34
C ALA A 33 -5.73 -15.88 -7.01
N ARG A 34 -4.91 -16.93 -7.16
CA ARG A 34 -5.35 -18.23 -7.67
C ARG A 34 -6.21 -18.99 -6.66
N GLU A 35 -6.01 -18.80 -5.37
CA GLU A 35 -6.71 -19.49 -4.29
C GLU A 35 -7.90 -18.71 -3.73
N GLY A 36 -7.96 -17.39 -3.98
CA GLY A 36 -8.95 -16.49 -3.44
C GLY A 36 -9.70 -15.68 -4.51
N VAL A 37 -10.18 -14.54 -4.11
CA VAL A 37 -10.88 -13.60 -4.98
C VAL A 37 -9.90 -12.49 -5.42
N HIS A 38 -9.69 -12.40 -6.74
CA HIS A 38 -8.97 -11.28 -7.35
C HIS A 38 -9.98 -10.23 -7.82
N PHE A 39 -10.02 -9.09 -7.17
CA PHE A 39 -10.83 -7.94 -7.58
C PHE A 39 -10.04 -7.11 -8.59
N ARG A 40 -10.51 -7.07 -9.84
CA ARG A 40 -9.76 -6.44 -10.95
C ARG A 40 -9.94 -4.94 -11.08
N ASN A 41 -10.99 -4.37 -10.51
CA ASN A 41 -11.36 -2.97 -10.68
C ASN A 41 -11.66 -2.34 -9.32
N VAL A 42 -10.62 -2.18 -8.50
CA VAL A 42 -10.71 -1.51 -7.21
C VAL A 42 -10.05 -0.15 -7.30
N TYR A 43 -10.72 0.87 -6.83
CA TYR A 43 -10.23 2.24 -6.90
C TYR A 43 -10.11 2.85 -5.51
N ALA A 44 -8.97 3.47 -5.24
CA ALA A 44 -8.83 4.39 -4.12
C ALA A 44 -9.78 5.56 -4.33
N SER A 45 -10.62 5.84 -3.33
CA SER A 45 -11.60 6.93 -3.40
C SER A 45 -10.97 8.31 -3.22
N ASP A 46 -9.80 8.33 -2.63
CA ASP A 46 -9.05 9.52 -2.27
C ASP A 46 -7.55 9.20 -2.39
N VAL A 47 -6.74 10.18 -2.74
CA VAL A 47 -5.29 10.14 -2.79
C VAL A 47 -4.74 11.43 -2.19
N PRO A 48 -3.50 11.46 -1.70
CA PRO A 48 -2.52 10.38 -1.54
C PRO A 48 -2.71 9.55 -0.25
N CYS A 49 -1.64 8.99 0.32
CA CYS A 49 -1.63 7.99 1.42
C CYS A 49 -2.59 8.31 2.58
N LEU A 50 -2.54 9.52 3.16
CA LEU A 50 -3.34 9.84 4.35
C LEU A 50 -4.85 9.93 4.05
N PRO A 51 -5.32 10.64 3.00
CA PRO A 51 -6.73 10.61 2.59
C PRO A 51 -7.21 9.21 2.25
N SER A 52 -6.44 8.46 1.45
CA SER A 52 -6.79 7.11 1.05
C SER A 52 -6.99 6.18 2.24
N ARG A 53 -5.97 6.06 3.10
CA ARG A 53 -6.07 5.21 4.29
C ARG A 53 -7.14 5.65 5.26
N THR A 54 -7.41 6.97 5.34
CA THR A 54 -8.54 7.47 6.15
C THR A 54 -9.87 6.99 5.57
N ALA A 55 -10.04 7.05 4.27
CA ALA A 55 -11.25 6.56 3.61
C ALA A 55 -11.40 5.04 3.80
N LEU A 56 -10.33 4.27 3.60
CA LEU A 56 -10.29 2.82 3.82
C LEU A 56 -10.70 2.44 5.24
N ILE A 57 -10.08 3.05 6.27
CA ILE A 57 -10.32 2.64 7.66
C ILE A 57 -11.67 3.08 8.19
N THR A 58 -12.23 4.17 7.65
CA THR A 58 -13.51 4.74 8.09
C THR A 58 -14.70 4.33 7.23
N GLY A 59 -14.46 3.77 6.04
CA GLY A 59 -15.50 3.53 5.03
C GLY A 59 -16.15 4.83 4.51
N MET A 60 -15.42 5.95 4.51
CA MET A 60 -15.98 7.27 4.17
C MET A 60 -15.03 8.06 3.26
N PHE A 61 -15.58 8.66 2.20
CA PHE A 61 -14.84 9.58 1.34
C PHE A 61 -14.20 10.72 2.12
N GLY A 62 -13.03 11.21 1.68
CA GLY A 62 -12.27 12.30 2.31
C GLY A 62 -13.10 13.56 2.54
N ILE A 63 -13.95 13.92 1.58
CA ILE A 63 -14.89 15.05 1.74
C ILE A 63 -15.86 14.92 2.93
N ARG A 64 -16.10 13.69 3.40
CA ARG A 64 -16.98 13.40 4.54
C ARG A 64 -16.21 13.27 5.84
N ASN A 65 -15.00 12.70 5.80
CA ASN A 65 -14.16 12.51 6.99
C ASN A 65 -13.27 13.74 7.29
N GLY A 66 -13.01 14.60 6.28
CA GLY A 66 -12.24 15.84 6.39
C GLY A 66 -10.79 15.74 6.00
N VAL A 67 -10.27 14.53 5.85
CA VAL A 67 -8.87 14.30 5.46
C VAL A 67 -8.79 14.24 3.94
N VAL A 68 -8.24 15.29 3.34
CA VAL A 68 -8.17 15.45 1.88
C VAL A 68 -6.76 15.77 1.38
N ASN A 69 -5.77 15.85 2.28
CA ASN A 69 -4.36 16.03 1.94
C ASN A 69 -3.47 15.60 3.13
N HIS A 70 -2.13 15.69 2.97
CA HIS A 70 -1.12 15.26 3.95
C HIS A 70 -0.80 16.28 5.04
N GLY A 71 -1.26 17.51 4.96
CA GLY A 71 -0.80 18.56 5.87
C GLY A 71 -1.86 19.58 6.26
N GLY A 72 -1.58 20.25 7.38
CA GLY A 72 -2.44 21.31 7.91
C GLY A 72 -3.84 20.83 8.24
N LEU A 73 -4.81 21.72 8.15
CA LEU A 73 -6.24 21.40 8.42
C LEU A 73 -6.84 20.37 7.45
N ALA A 74 -6.21 20.18 6.29
CA ALA A 74 -6.62 19.19 5.30
C ALA A 74 -6.21 17.74 5.65
N ALA A 75 -5.40 17.58 6.68
CA ALA A 75 -4.96 16.28 7.21
C ALA A 75 -5.69 15.87 8.51
N ASP A 76 -6.59 16.72 9.01
CA ASP A 76 -7.30 16.48 10.24
C ASP A 76 -8.72 15.97 9.98
N LEU A 77 -9.13 15.00 10.79
CA LEU A 77 -10.53 14.57 10.81
C LEU A 77 -11.47 15.73 11.18
N LEU A 78 -12.59 15.83 10.47
CA LEU A 78 -13.63 16.82 10.81
C LEU A 78 -14.16 16.56 12.23
N PRO A 79 -14.14 17.58 13.11
CA PRO A 79 -14.77 17.46 14.42
C PRO A 79 -16.26 17.26 14.24
N GLU A 80 -16.80 16.18 14.77
CA GLU A 80 -18.23 15.88 14.72
C GLU A 80 -18.95 16.38 15.98
N GLY A 81 -20.20 16.81 15.77
CA GLY A 81 -21.12 17.14 16.83
C GLY A 81 -20.96 18.57 17.37
N ARG A 82 -21.90 18.91 18.24
CA ARG A 82 -22.04 20.25 18.82
C ARG A 82 -20.84 20.68 19.67
N GLU A 83 -20.18 19.70 20.28
CA GLU A 83 -19.13 19.94 21.27
C GLU A 83 -17.72 19.84 20.71
N ARG A 84 -17.58 19.47 19.42
CA ARG A 84 -16.28 19.33 18.75
C ARG A 84 -15.24 18.58 19.57
N ASN A 85 -15.66 17.54 20.26
CA ASN A 85 -14.76 16.75 21.10
C ASN A 85 -14.10 15.61 20.28
N PHE A 86 -12.96 15.11 20.78
CA PHE A 86 -12.20 14.02 20.19
C PHE A 86 -12.91 12.65 20.29
N PHE A 87 -14.03 12.56 20.96
CA PHE A 87 -14.90 11.38 21.03
C PHE A 87 -15.95 11.38 19.92
N GLY A 88 -15.62 11.97 18.77
CA GLY A 88 -16.47 11.93 17.60
C GLY A 88 -16.73 10.49 17.12
N ARG A 89 -17.75 10.32 16.33
CA ARG A 89 -18.20 9.04 15.78
C ARG A 89 -17.12 8.29 14.98
N PHE A 90 -16.06 8.98 14.53
CA PHE A 90 -14.95 8.38 13.77
C PHE A 90 -14.18 7.34 14.57
N ASN A 91 -13.88 7.57 15.83
CA ASN A 91 -13.17 6.62 16.68
C ASN A 91 -13.94 5.30 16.89
N LEU A 92 -15.24 5.31 16.64
CA LEU A 92 -16.12 4.14 16.76
C LEU A 92 -16.47 3.51 15.40
N ARG A 93 -16.00 4.08 14.30
CA ARG A 93 -16.36 3.65 12.94
C ARG A 93 -15.23 3.00 12.17
N SER A 94 -13.99 3.09 12.64
CA SER A 94 -12.93 2.33 11.98
C SER A 94 -13.21 0.84 12.12
N TRP A 95 -12.98 0.08 11.06
CA TRP A 95 -13.20 -1.37 11.14
C TRP A 95 -12.34 -2.02 12.23
N ALA A 96 -11.12 -1.52 12.50
CA ALA A 96 -10.32 -1.93 13.64
C ALA A 96 -11.07 -1.73 14.97
N SER A 97 -11.74 -0.56 15.14
CA SER A 97 -12.55 -0.30 16.34
C SER A 97 -13.77 -1.22 16.45
N VAL A 98 -14.39 -1.57 15.31
CA VAL A 98 -15.52 -2.53 15.30
C VAL A 98 -15.05 -3.90 15.82
N PHE A 99 -13.91 -4.42 15.33
CA PHE A 99 -13.35 -5.68 15.79
C PHE A 99 -12.93 -5.62 17.26
N TYR A 100 -12.27 -4.53 17.68
CA TYR A 100 -11.92 -4.32 19.09
C TYR A 100 -13.15 -4.36 20.02
N LEU A 101 -14.23 -3.65 19.65
CA LEU A 101 -15.46 -3.62 20.44
C LEU A 101 -16.20 -4.97 20.43
N ALA A 102 -16.01 -5.79 19.38
CA ALA A 102 -16.48 -7.16 19.34
C ALA A 102 -15.63 -8.15 20.16
N GLY A 103 -14.57 -7.66 20.81
CA GLY A 103 -13.71 -8.48 21.67
C GLY A 103 -12.53 -9.14 20.95
N TRP A 104 -12.25 -8.77 19.71
CA TRP A 104 -11.10 -9.28 18.96
C TRP A 104 -9.81 -8.66 19.43
N HIS A 105 -8.71 -9.42 19.32
CA HIS A 105 -7.37 -8.89 19.51
C HIS A 105 -6.89 -8.20 18.23
N THR A 106 -6.70 -6.89 18.30
CA THR A 106 -6.37 -6.06 17.14
C THR A 106 -4.96 -5.52 17.23
N ALA A 107 -4.18 -5.67 16.19
CA ALA A 107 -2.81 -5.18 16.12
C ALA A 107 -2.49 -4.49 14.78
N SER A 108 -1.62 -3.48 14.83
CA SER A 108 -1.08 -2.80 13.67
C SER A 108 0.44 -2.68 13.77
N ILE A 109 1.13 -3.16 12.73
CA ILE A 109 2.58 -2.99 12.55
C ILE A 109 2.76 -1.98 11.43
N SER A 110 2.94 -0.70 11.80
CA SER A 110 2.95 0.39 10.83
C SER A 110 3.56 1.66 11.42
N SER A 111 4.42 2.33 10.69
CA SER A 111 4.92 3.68 11.02
C SER A 111 4.08 4.80 10.39
N PHE A 112 3.09 4.46 9.57
CA PHE A 112 2.22 5.41 8.88
C PHE A 112 1.60 6.47 9.81
N PRO A 113 1.01 6.11 10.98
CA PRO A 113 0.40 7.11 11.85
C PRO A 113 1.39 8.14 12.36
N PHE A 114 2.63 7.72 12.57
CA PHE A 114 3.70 8.61 13.05
C PHE A 114 4.18 9.56 11.95
N ARG A 115 4.44 9.04 10.74
CA ARG A 115 4.86 9.83 9.59
C ARG A 115 3.89 10.98 9.30
N HIS A 116 2.61 10.69 9.35
CA HIS A 116 1.56 11.64 8.98
C HIS A 116 0.92 12.38 10.16
N GLY A 117 1.41 12.17 11.39
CA GLY A 117 0.78 12.75 12.58
C GLY A 117 -0.66 12.25 12.83
N ALA A 118 -1.05 11.15 12.20
CA ALA A 118 -2.39 10.57 12.23
C ALA A 118 -2.61 9.69 13.47
N THR A 119 -2.49 10.27 14.65
CA THR A 119 -2.58 9.52 15.94
C THR A 119 -3.94 8.82 16.12
N TRP A 120 -4.99 9.33 15.50
CA TRP A 120 -6.32 8.74 15.48
C TRP A 120 -6.36 7.37 14.78
N TRP A 121 -5.41 7.07 13.89
CA TRP A 121 -5.27 5.78 13.22
C TRP A 121 -5.14 4.62 14.22
N ASN A 122 -4.43 4.85 15.32
CA ASN A 122 -4.23 3.82 16.34
C ASN A 122 -5.51 3.45 17.12
N SER A 123 -6.60 4.20 16.91
CA SER A 123 -7.87 3.91 17.56
C SER A 123 -8.46 2.59 17.09
N GLY A 124 -8.70 1.68 18.01
CA GLY A 124 -9.20 0.34 17.73
C GLY A 124 -8.11 -0.73 17.63
N PHE A 125 -6.83 -0.37 17.62
CA PHE A 125 -5.74 -1.34 17.78
C PHE A 125 -5.31 -1.45 19.24
N MET A 126 -5.33 -2.67 19.79
CA MET A 126 -4.84 -2.96 21.13
C MET A 126 -3.32 -2.91 21.20
N GLU A 127 -2.67 -3.37 20.15
CA GLU A 127 -1.22 -3.29 19.97
C GLU A 127 -0.91 -2.46 18.72
N SER A 128 -0.04 -1.47 18.86
CA SER A 128 0.45 -0.68 17.72
C SER A 128 1.96 -0.63 17.80
N MET A 129 2.62 -1.26 16.83
CA MET A 129 4.07 -1.28 16.73
C MET A 129 4.51 -0.28 15.67
N ASN A 130 5.21 0.74 16.10
CA ASN A 130 5.81 1.76 15.25
C ASN A 130 7.33 1.65 15.33
N LEU A 131 7.97 1.31 14.23
CA LEU A 131 9.42 1.06 14.19
C LEU A 131 10.26 2.34 14.22
N MET A 132 9.70 3.46 13.80
CA MET A 132 10.27 4.81 13.88
C MET A 132 11.70 5.00 13.31
N ARG A 133 12.15 4.14 12.41
CA ARG A 133 13.52 4.22 11.91
C ARG A 133 13.74 5.27 10.83
N GLY A 134 12.76 5.53 9.98
CA GLY A 134 12.91 6.38 8.81
C GLY A 134 11.81 7.42 8.60
N PHE A 135 11.04 7.77 9.62
CA PHE A 135 9.87 8.64 9.45
C PHE A 135 8.87 8.11 8.42
N GLY A 136 8.74 6.77 8.31
CA GLY A 136 7.93 6.13 7.30
C GLY A 136 8.72 5.86 6.02
N GLY A 137 9.60 4.94 6.05
CA GLY A 137 10.47 4.47 4.97
C GLY A 137 11.17 3.20 5.42
N GLU A 138 10.57 2.53 6.42
CA GLU A 138 11.05 1.24 6.90
C GLU A 138 10.86 0.20 5.79
N ARG A 139 11.93 -0.49 5.46
CA ARG A 139 11.90 -1.57 4.46
C ARG A 139 11.15 -2.78 5.00
N ALA A 140 10.69 -3.63 4.10
CA ALA A 140 9.97 -4.85 4.46
C ALA A 140 10.74 -5.75 5.45
N ASP A 141 12.07 -5.87 5.31
CA ASP A 141 12.92 -6.63 6.25
C ASP A 141 13.00 -6.02 7.66
N GLU A 142 12.70 -4.74 7.81
CA GLU A 142 12.62 -4.05 9.10
C GLU A 142 11.23 -4.20 9.74
N VAL A 143 10.18 -4.34 8.92
CA VAL A 143 8.79 -4.52 9.37
C VAL A 143 8.50 -5.96 9.77
N LEU A 144 8.96 -6.93 8.98
CA LEU A 144 8.69 -8.36 9.15
C LEU A 144 8.97 -8.92 10.56
N PRO A 145 10.11 -8.61 11.21
CA PRO A 145 10.39 -9.16 12.55
C PRO A 145 9.29 -8.85 13.56
N GLY A 146 8.68 -7.65 13.48
CA GLY A 146 7.57 -7.29 14.36
C GLY A 146 6.31 -8.10 14.10
N ALA A 147 5.98 -8.33 12.84
CA ALA A 147 4.82 -9.12 12.45
C ALA A 147 4.99 -10.61 12.79
N LEU A 148 6.19 -11.16 12.55
CA LEU A 148 6.51 -12.55 12.87
C LEU A 148 6.50 -12.81 14.38
N ASP A 149 7.09 -11.92 15.20
CA ASP A 149 7.02 -12.00 16.66
C ASP A 149 5.58 -11.94 17.15
N TRP A 150 4.77 -11.08 16.59
CA TRP A 150 3.35 -10.99 16.94
C TRP A 150 2.62 -12.31 16.60
N LEU A 151 2.86 -12.87 15.41
CA LEU A 151 2.29 -14.15 14.99
C LEU A 151 2.75 -15.31 15.89
N ASP A 152 4.01 -15.34 16.32
CA ASP A 152 4.51 -16.33 17.27
C ASP A 152 3.77 -16.27 18.61
N ARG A 153 3.45 -15.09 19.09
CA ARG A 153 2.74 -14.89 20.36
C ARG A 153 1.24 -15.11 20.28
N ARG A 154 0.62 -14.82 19.15
CA ARG A 154 -0.83 -14.71 19.01
C ARG A 154 -1.45 -15.55 17.90
N GLY A 155 -0.68 -16.02 16.93
CA GLY A 155 -1.19 -16.68 15.73
C GLY A 155 -2.11 -17.87 16.01
N HIS A 156 -1.84 -18.66 17.05
CA HIS A 156 -2.73 -19.77 17.44
C HIS A 156 -4.03 -19.33 18.13
N SER A 157 -4.14 -18.08 18.60
CA SER A 157 -5.36 -17.58 19.23
C SER A 157 -6.48 -17.45 18.18
N ALA A 158 -7.72 -17.44 18.62
CA ALA A 158 -8.85 -17.06 17.77
C ALA A 158 -9.11 -15.56 17.86
N ASP A 159 -9.91 -15.08 16.93
CA ASP A 159 -10.50 -13.73 16.93
C ASP A 159 -9.46 -12.62 17.00
N TRP A 160 -8.59 -12.55 15.99
CA TRP A 160 -7.65 -11.46 15.84
C TRP A 160 -7.66 -10.81 14.45
N LEU A 161 -7.32 -9.53 14.44
CA LEU A 161 -7.02 -8.73 13.27
C LEU A 161 -5.58 -8.22 13.36
N LEU A 162 -4.74 -8.62 12.42
CA LEU A 162 -3.38 -8.10 12.25
C LEU A 162 -3.30 -7.26 10.98
N HIS A 163 -2.95 -5.99 11.12
CA HIS A 163 -2.58 -5.11 10.01
C HIS A 163 -1.07 -5.01 9.91
N VAL A 164 -0.51 -5.27 8.74
CA VAL A 164 0.92 -5.15 8.43
C VAL A 164 1.06 -4.19 7.26
N HIS A 165 1.75 -3.08 7.47
CA HIS A 165 1.99 -2.08 6.45
C HIS A 165 3.44 -2.16 5.95
N LEU A 166 3.60 -2.30 4.63
CA LEU A 166 4.88 -2.32 3.94
C LEU A 166 5.01 -1.03 3.11
N TRP A 167 6.11 -0.30 3.31
CA TRP A 167 6.38 0.92 2.55
C TRP A 167 6.93 0.65 1.14
N ASP A 168 7.65 -0.46 0.93
CA ASP A 168 8.05 -0.83 -0.43
C ASP A 168 6.78 -1.12 -1.26
N PRO A 169 6.66 -0.59 -2.49
CA PRO A 169 7.63 0.08 -3.34
C PRO A 169 7.57 1.63 -3.33
N HIS A 170 7.09 2.29 -2.29
CA HIS A 170 6.95 3.76 -2.23
C HIS A 170 8.26 4.48 -2.61
N THR A 171 8.14 5.59 -3.34
CA THR A 171 9.26 6.50 -3.64
C THR A 171 9.80 7.16 -2.35
N PRO A 172 11.12 7.39 -2.21
CA PRO A 172 12.22 6.96 -3.07
C PRO A 172 12.44 5.44 -2.95
N TYR A 173 12.86 4.79 -4.04
CA TYR A 173 13.00 3.33 -4.09
C TYR A 173 14.23 2.87 -3.30
N THR A 174 14.00 2.45 -2.05
CA THR A 174 15.03 2.18 -1.04
C THR A 174 15.29 0.69 -0.79
N THR A 175 14.69 -0.19 -1.60
CA THR A 175 14.99 -1.63 -1.52
C THR A 175 16.50 -1.88 -1.54
N PRO A 176 17.04 -2.70 -0.62
CA PRO A 176 18.48 -2.93 -0.50
C PRO A 176 19.14 -3.29 -1.82
N GLU A 177 20.38 -2.81 -2.04
CA GLU A 177 21.12 -3.11 -3.26
C GLU A 177 21.49 -4.61 -3.36
N ASP A 178 21.75 -5.26 -2.24
CA ASP A 178 22.08 -6.69 -2.16
C ASP A 178 20.88 -7.60 -2.51
N PHE A 179 19.68 -7.08 -2.53
CA PHE A 179 18.53 -7.77 -3.12
C PHE A 179 18.70 -8.00 -4.64
N GLY A 180 19.55 -7.22 -5.29
CA GLY A 180 19.80 -7.28 -6.72
C GLY A 180 18.70 -6.65 -7.57
N ASN A 181 18.73 -6.90 -8.86
CA ASN A 181 17.69 -6.50 -9.81
C ASN A 181 17.25 -7.70 -10.65
N PRO A 182 16.14 -8.38 -10.29
CA PRO A 182 15.66 -9.52 -11.07
C PRO A 182 15.20 -9.14 -12.48
N PHE A 183 14.96 -7.86 -12.74
CA PHE A 183 14.42 -7.33 -14.01
C PHE A 183 15.49 -6.65 -14.89
N GLU A 184 16.78 -6.81 -14.58
CA GLU A 184 17.88 -6.14 -15.31
C GLU A 184 17.85 -6.42 -16.81
N SER A 185 17.54 -7.67 -17.21
CA SER A 185 17.43 -8.08 -18.61
C SER A 185 16.06 -7.85 -19.25
N GLU A 186 15.06 -7.43 -18.49
CA GLU A 186 13.69 -7.24 -18.97
C GLU A 186 13.44 -5.80 -19.38
N PRO A 187 12.64 -5.55 -20.44
CA PRO A 187 12.35 -4.19 -20.87
C PRO A 187 11.44 -3.46 -19.87
N ALA A 188 11.43 -2.13 -19.91
CA ALA A 188 10.37 -1.32 -19.32
C ALA A 188 9.02 -1.60 -20.04
N PRO A 189 7.88 -1.25 -19.43
CA PRO A 189 6.58 -1.39 -20.07
C PRO A 189 6.52 -0.77 -21.47
N ALA A 190 5.99 -1.51 -22.46
CA ALA A 190 6.03 -1.14 -23.86
C ALA A 190 5.30 0.16 -24.21
N TRP A 191 4.39 0.62 -23.36
CA TRP A 191 3.67 1.88 -23.56
C TRP A 191 4.56 3.11 -23.37
N HIS A 192 5.61 3.02 -22.54
CA HIS A 192 6.52 4.13 -22.28
C HIS A 192 7.61 4.16 -23.37
N THR A 193 7.25 4.74 -24.50
CA THR A 193 8.13 4.87 -25.67
C THR A 193 9.03 6.10 -25.58
N GLU A 194 10.03 6.16 -26.48
CA GLU A 194 10.87 7.36 -26.62
C GLU A 194 10.04 8.62 -26.96
N ASP A 195 8.96 8.48 -27.72
CA ASP A 195 8.06 9.60 -28.03
C ASP A 195 7.34 10.11 -26.78
N VAL A 196 6.90 9.20 -25.90
CA VAL A 196 6.30 9.56 -24.59
C VAL A 196 7.34 10.27 -23.73
N ARG A 197 8.54 9.71 -23.63
CA ARG A 197 9.64 10.32 -22.88
C ARG A 197 9.98 11.74 -23.37
N LEU A 198 10.15 11.92 -24.69
CA LEU A 198 10.46 13.22 -25.27
C LEU A 198 9.32 14.24 -25.07
N LYS A 199 8.07 13.80 -25.14
CA LYS A 199 6.92 14.65 -24.82
C LYS A 199 6.98 15.11 -23.37
N ASN A 200 7.25 14.19 -22.44
CA ASN A 200 7.31 14.47 -21.01
C ASN A 200 8.53 15.31 -20.64
N TRP A 201 9.66 15.14 -21.36
CA TRP A 201 10.88 15.94 -21.17
C TRP A 201 10.68 17.44 -21.41
N ASN A 202 9.69 17.81 -22.21
CA ASN A 202 9.34 19.22 -22.45
C ASN A 202 8.45 19.81 -21.36
N LEU A 203 8.02 19.01 -20.39
CA LEU A 203 7.33 19.48 -19.19
C LEU A 203 8.36 19.81 -18.12
N SER A 204 8.01 20.68 -17.19
CA SER A 204 8.91 21.10 -16.11
C SER A 204 8.15 21.26 -14.78
N GLY A 205 8.89 21.21 -13.70
CA GLY A 205 8.37 21.30 -12.34
C GLY A 205 8.56 20.01 -11.55
N PRO A 206 8.21 20.04 -10.27
CA PRO A 206 8.30 18.88 -9.40
C PRO A 206 7.60 17.67 -10.01
N HIS A 207 8.21 16.50 -9.89
CA HIS A 207 7.71 15.23 -10.43
C HIS A 207 7.54 15.20 -11.98
N SER A 208 8.22 16.10 -12.70
CA SER A 208 8.38 15.98 -14.16
C SER A 208 9.46 14.96 -14.52
N ALA A 209 9.60 14.65 -15.82
CA ALA A 209 10.71 13.83 -16.31
C ALA A 209 12.10 14.42 -16.01
N GLN A 210 12.18 15.72 -15.79
CA GLN A 210 13.43 16.41 -15.42
C GLN A 210 13.71 16.38 -13.91
N GLU A 211 12.68 16.24 -13.09
CA GLU A 211 12.74 16.25 -11.63
C GLU A 211 11.79 15.19 -11.03
N PRO A 212 11.97 13.88 -11.29
CA PRO A 212 11.04 12.83 -10.87
C PRO A 212 10.86 12.71 -9.36
N TRP A 213 11.75 13.29 -8.57
CA TRP A 213 11.69 13.31 -7.11
C TRP A 213 10.89 14.46 -6.53
N GLY A 214 10.52 15.45 -7.36
CA GLY A 214 9.91 16.69 -6.91
C GLY A 214 10.82 17.61 -6.07
N PHE A 215 12.10 17.23 -5.89
CA PHE A 215 13.08 17.96 -5.10
C PHE A 215 14.38 18.07 -5.88
N ARG A 216 15.13 19.13 -5.62
CA ARG A 216 16.42 19.35 -6.28
C ARG A 216 17.50 18.47 -5.64
N PRO A 217 18.45 17.96 -6.46
CA PRO A 217 19.55 17.13 -5.97
C PRO A 217 20.38 17.76 -4.84
N ASP A 218 20.55 19.08 -4.86
CA ASP A 218 21.31 19.85 -3.88
C ASP A 218 20.63 19.91 -2.50
N GLU A 219 19.35 19.56 -2.40
CA GLU A 219 18.60 19.52 -1.15
C GLU A 219 18.66 18.14 -0.45
N TRP A 220 18.92 17.06 -1.19
CA TRP A 220 18.80 15.68 -0.70
C TRP A 220 20.09 14.86 -0.70
N GLY A 221 21.20 15.40 -1.26
CA GLY A 221 22.48 14.70 -1.36
C GLY A 221 22.50 13.68 -2.52
N ASP A 222 23.05 12.49 -2.28
CA ASP A 222 23.13 11.44 -3.31
C ASP A 222 21.77 10.84 -3.64
N PRO A 223 21.54 10.41 -4.91
CA PRO A 223 20.31 9.76 -5.30
C PRO A 223 20.11 8.46 -4.52
N PRO A 224 18.88 8.04 -4.22
CA PRO A 224 18.65 6.68 -3.79
C PRO A 224 19.16 5.69 -4.84
N PRO A 225 19.64 4.53 -4.40
CA PRO A 225 20.37 3.62 -5.27
C PRO A 225 19.56 3.11 -6.47
N ARG A 226 18.23 3.18 -6.40
CA ARG A 226 17.35 2.60 -7.42
C ARG A 226 16.50 3.62 -8.16
N GLN A 227 16.76 4.90 -8.00
CA GLN A 227 16.01 5.95 -8.69
C GLN A 227 16.97 6.95 -9.35
N PRO A 228 16.91 7.16 -10.69
CA PRO A 228 17.74 8.14 -11.37
C PRO A 228 17.31 9.56 -11.06
N TRP A 229 18.20 10.54 -11.23
CA TRP A 229 17.89 11.96 -11.03
C TRP A 229 16.85 12.54 -12.01
N ASN A 230 16.76 11.96 -13.18
CA ASN A 230 15.84 12.39 -14.22
C ASN A 230 15.58 11.24 -15.21
N ALA A 231 14.68 11.45 -16.17
CA ALA A 231 14.34 10.53 -17.24
C ALA A 231 14.86 11.05 -18.60
N ALA A 232 16.14 11.43 -18.68
CA ALA A 232 16.74 12.01 -19.87
C ALA A 232 16.96 10.99 -21.02
N SER A 233 16.96 9.69 -20.70
CA SER A 233 17.08 8.59 -21.66
C SER A 233 16.10 7.46 -21.34
N MET A 234 15.91 6.53 -22.28
CA MET A 234 15.10 5.32 -22.05
C MET A 234 15.76 4.38 -21.03
N GLU A 235 17.07 4.46 -20.82
CA GLU A 235 17.78 3.73 -19.78
C GLU A 235 17.38 4.23 -18.39
N GLU A 236 17.32 5.53 -18.20
CA GLU A 236 16.88 6.15 -16.94
C GLU A 236 15.37 5.91 -16.69
N VAL A 237 14.54 5.93 -17.75
CA VAL A 237 13.14 5.50 -17.65
C VAL A 237 13.07 4.04 -17.16
N LYS A 238 13.88 3.15 -17.76
CA LYS A 238 13.95 1.76 -17.31
C LYS A 238 14.38 1.65 -15.85
N GLN A 239 15.35 2.45 -15.39
CA GLN A 239 15.77 2.47 -13.99
C GLN A 239 14.64 2.87 -13.04
N ILE A 240 13.77 3.80 -13.43
CA ILE A 240 12.59 4.16 -12.62
C ILE A 240 11.66 2.94 -12.46
N PHE A 241 11.32 2.27 -13.57
CA PHE A 241 10.49 1.06 -13.53
C PHE A 241 11.18 -0.09 -12.76
N ASP A 242 12.47 -0.30 -12.98
CA ASP A 242 13.23 -1.33 -12.28
C ASP A 242 13.24 -1.07 -10.76
N GLY A 243 13.49 0.17 -10.35
CA GLY A 243 13.50 0.53 -8.93
C GLY A 243 12.16 0.26 -8.23
N TYR A 244 11.07 0.62 -8.89
CA TYR A 244 9.73 0.35 -8.40
C TYR A 244 9.40 -1.16 -8.39
N ASP A 245 9.61 -1.87 -9.50
CA ASP A 245 9.29 -3.29 -9.61
C ASP A 245 10.13 -4.16 -8.67
N VAL A 246 11.38 -3.77 -8.42
CA VAL A 246 12.21 -4.41 -7.38
C VAL A 246 11.59 -4.21 -6.00
N GLY A 247 11.06 -3.02 -5.71
CA GLY A 247 10.31 -2.76 -4.48
C GLY A 247 9.04 -3.61 -4.36
N VAL A 248 8.29 -3.74 -5.47
CA VAL A 248 7.11 -4.64 -5.53
C VAL A 248 7.51 -6.08 -5.24
N ARG A 249 8.56 -6.58 -5.87
CA ARG A 249 9.05 -7.95 -5.65
C ARG A 249 9.52 -8.16 -4.21
N TYR A 250 10.16 -7.17 -3.62
CA TYR A 250 10.62 -7.21 -2.25
C TYR A 250 9.46 -7.25 -1.24
N ALA A 251 8.42 -6.45 -1.47
CA ALA A 251 7.18 -6.51 -0.69
C ALA A 251 6.46 -7.85 -0.86
N ASP A 252 6.44 -8.41 -2.07
CA ASP A 252 5.83 -9.72 -2.35
C ASP A 252 6.57 -10.86 -1.62
N GLU A 253 7.89 -10.81 -1.49
CA GLU A 253 8.64 -11.78 -0.68
C GLU A 253 8.29 -11.68 0.81
N ALA A 254 8.00 -10.47 1.30
CA ALA A 254 7.49 -10.30 2.65
C ALA A 254 6.08 -10.90 2.82
N VAL A 255 5.21 -10.76 1.82
CA VAL A 255 3.91 -11.46 1.78
C VAL A 255 4.12 -12.96 1.88
N GLY A 256 5.00 -13.52 1.04
CA GLY A 256 5.34 -14.95 1.08
C GLY A 256 5.83 -15.41 2.45
N THR A 257 6.68 -14.60 3.10
CA THR A 257 7.18 -14.88 4.45
C THR A 257 6.06 -14.93 5.49
N LEU A 258 5.10 -14.01 5.42
CA LEU A 258 3.93 -14.00 6.32
C LEU A 258 3.01 -15.21 6.09
N LEU A 259 2.78 -15.58 4.82
CA LEU A 259 1.99 -16.76 4.47
C LEU A 259 2.64 -18.05 4.98
N ASN A 260 3.95 -18.23 4.74
CA ASN A 260 4.71 -19.36 5.24
C ASN A 260 4.65 -19.44 6.77
N LYS A 261 4.70 -18.30 7.46
CA LYS A 261 4.56 -18.25 8.91
C LYS A 261 3.20 -18.73 9.40
N LEU A 262 2.12 -18.35 8.72
CA LEU A 262 0.78 -18.83 9.03
C LEU A 262 0.61 -20.34 8.76
N ASP A 263 1.27 -20.84 7.71
CA ASP A 263 1.29 -22.26 7.38
C ASP A 263 2.08 -23.07 8.43
N ASP A 264 3.27 -22.61 8.80
CA ASP A 264 4.10 -23.21 9.87
C ASP A 264 3.37 -23.29 11.20
N LEU A 265 2.49 -22.30 11.49
CA LEU A 265 1.61 -22.31 12.67
C LEU A 265 0.38 -23.23 12.48
N GLY A 266 0.17 -23.78 11.28
CA GLY A 266 -1.00 -24.61 10.96
C GLY A 266 -2.32 -23.85 11.01
N VAL A 267 -2.32 -22.53 10.78
CA VAL A 267 -3.52 -21.68 10.85
C VAL A 267 -3.89 -21.00 9.54
N LEU A 268 -3.08 -21.16 8.48
CA LEU A 268 -3.31 -20.49 7.20
C LEU A 268 -4.70 -20.76 6.63
N ASP A 269 -5.17 -22.00 6.65
CA ASP A 269 -6.48 -22.36 6.08
C ASP A 269 -7.67 -21.79 6.86
N GLU A 270 -7.46 -21.37 8.10
CA GLU A 270 -8.46 -20.75 8.96
C GLU A 270 -8.28 -19.22 9.05
N THR A 271 -7.35 -18.66 8.28
CA THR A 271 -7.02 -17.24 8.30
C THR A 271 -7.47 -16.58 7.00
N ALA A 272 -8.24 -15.51 7.13
CA ALA A 272 -8.51 -14.62 6.01
C ALA A 272 -7.27 -13.76 5.72
N VAL A 273 -6.85 -13.71 4.47
CA VAL A 273 -5.71 -12.91 4.01
C VAL A 273 -6.22 -11.88 3.01
N LEU A 274 -6.07 -10.61 3.34
CA LEU A 274 -6.34 -9.50 2.43
C LEU A 274 -5.01 -8.83 2.08
N VAL A 275 -4.74 -8.67 0.79
CA VAL A 275 -3.65 -7.85 0.26
C VAL A 275 -4.25 -6.74 -0.57
N SER A 276 -3.91 -5.50 -0.27
CA SER A 276 -4.29 -4.35 -1.10
C SER A 276 -3.27 -3.21 -0.97
N SER A 277 -3.56 -2.10 -1.63
CA SER A 277 -2.78 -0.87 -1.57
C SER A 277 -3.68 0.30 -1.20
N ASP A 278 -3.07 1.39 -0.77
CA ASP A 278 -3.75 2.67 -0.58
C ASP A 278 -3.88 3.46 -1.90
N HIS A 279 -2.87 3.45 -2.74
CA HIS A 279 -2.84 4.05 -4.08
C HIS A 279 -1.73 3.43 -4.92
N GLY A 280 -1.62 3.84 -6.18
CA GLY A 280 -0.53 3.50 -7.08
C GLY A 280 0.53 4.60 -7.17
N GLU A 281 1.31 4.57 -8.26
CA GLU A 281 2.43 5.48 -8.55
C GLU A 281 2.40 5.89 -10.02
N ALA A 282 2.68 7.16 -10.34
CA ALA A 282 2.74 7.64 -11.71
C ALA A 282 4.15 7.46 -12.32
N PHE A 283 4.23 6.99 -13.55
CA PHE A 283 5.49 6.76 -14.31
C PHE A 283 5.53 7.49 -15.65
N GLY A 284 4.84 8.63 -15.76
CA GLY A 284 4.85 9.49 -16.94
C GLY A 284 3.57 9.43 -17.78
N GLU A 285 2.52 8.73 -17.36
CA GLU A 285 1.22 8.66 -18.05
C GLU A 285 0.66 10.05 -18.36
N LEU A 286 0.69 10.93 -17.39
CA LEU A 286 0.31 12.34 -17.50
C LEU A 286 1.50 13.31 -17.42
N GLY A 287 2.73 12.79 -17.65
CA GLY A 287 3.95 13.57 -17.50
C GLY A 287 4.43 13.71 -16.05
N VAL A 288 3.84 12.99 -15.12
CA VAL A 288 4.18 12.94 -13.70
C VAL A 288 4.96 11.65 -13.42
N TYR A 289 6.05 11.73 -12.69
CA TYR A 289 6.93 10.60 -12.36
C TYR A 289 7.14 10.51 -10.86
N ALA A 290 7.18 9.28 -10.35
CA ALA A 290 7.46 8.96 -8.95
C ALA A 290 6.63 9.81 -7.96
N ASP A 291 5.35 10.00 -8.27
CA ASP A 291 4.38 10.73 -7.45
C ASP A 291 2.99 10.09 -7.53
N HIS A 292 2.18 10.34 -6.53
CA HIS A 292 0.88 9.72 -6.35
C HIS A 292 -0.20 10.69 -5.84
N GLN A 293 0.01 12.01 -6.04
CA GLN A 293 -0.93 13.03 -5.58
C GLN A 293 -2.03 13.37 -6.58
N ALA A 294 -1.94 12.85 -7.81
CA ALA A 294 -2.95 13.05 -8.83
C ALA A 294 -4.03 11.95 -8.77
N ALA A 295 -5.29 12.33 -8.92
CA ALA A 295 -6.38 11.37 -9.01
C ALA A 295 -6.56 10.91 -10.47
N ASP A 296 -5.74 9.95 -10.87
CA ASP A 296 -5.74 9.34 -12.21
C ASP A 296 -5.73 7.80 -12.13
N GLU A 297 -5.72 7.14 -13.28
CA GLU A 297 -5.78 5.68 -13.36
C GLU A 297 -4.55 5.03 -12.71
N ALA A 298 -3.35 5.61 -12.89
CA ALA A 298 -2.11 5.06 -12.36
C ALA A 298 -2.05 5.09 -10.83
N THR A 299 -2.67 6.10 -10.24
CA THR A 299 -2.66 6.31 -8.78
C THR A 299 -3.90 5.79 -8.08
N CYS A 300 -5.06 5.77 -8.74
CA CYS A 300 -6.30 5.34 -8.10
C CYS A 300 -6.64 3.87 -8.31
N HIS A 301 -6.19 3.24 -9.40
CA HIS A 301 -6.47 1.83 -9.68
C HIS A 301 -5.52 0.93 -8.89
N ILE A 302 -5.99 0.41 -7.78
CA ILE A 302 -5.22 -0.38 -6.82
C ILE A 302 -5.57 -1.87 -6.90
N PRO A 303 -4.66 -2.76 -6.48
CA PRO A 303 -4.96 -4.19 -6.35
C PRO A 303 -5.81 -4.47 -5.11
N ALA A 304 -6.62 -5.53 -5.19
CA ALA A 304 -7.17 -6.20 -4.02
C ALA A 304 -7.29 -7.70 -4.27
N VAL A 305 -6.68 -8.47 -3.40
CA VAL A 305 -6.74 -9.94 -3.40
C VAL A 305 -7.20 -10.39 -2.02
N LEU A 306 -8.25 -11.19 -1.97
CA LEU A 306 -8.83 -11.70 -0.74
C LEU A 306 -8.91 -13.22 -0.75
N ARG A 307 -8.15 -13.89 0.10
CA ARG A 307 -8.35 -15.29 0.43
C ARG A 307 -9.18 -15.37 1.73
N TRP A 308 -10.35 -15.98 1.67
CA TRP A 308 -11.23 -16.09 2.83
C TRP A 308 -11.65 -17.54 3.01
N PRO A 309 -11.53 -18.12 4.22
CA PRO A 309 -11.92 -19.50 4.48
C PRO A 309 -13.35 -19.80 4.02
N GLY A 310 -13.49 -20.80 3.14
CA GLY A 310 -14.78 -21.21 2.62
C GLY A 310 -15.33 -20.41 1.43
N ILE A 311 -14.61 -19.39 0.96
CA ILE A 311 -14.93 -18.69 -0.30
C ILE A 311 -14.16 -19.33 -1.44
N GLU A 312 -14.86 -19.68 -2.52
CA GLU A 312 -14.24 -20.23 -3.73
C GLU A 312 -13.44 -19.17 -4.49
N SER A 313 -12.35 -19.60 -5.13
CA SER A 313 -11.52 -18.72 -5.94
C SER A 313 -12.29 -18.18 -7.16
N GLN A 314 -12.15 -16.91 -7.42
CA GLN A 314 -12.76 -16.24 -8.57
C GLN A 314 -12.05 -14.94 -8.94
N SER A 315 -12.23 -14.52 -10.19
CA SER A 315 -11.83 -13.18 -10.64
C SER A 315 -13.09 -12.32 -10.79
N PHE A 316 -13.16 -11.22 -10.03
CA PHE A 316 -14.31 -10.33 -10.02
C PHE A 316 -13.98 -9.01 -10.74
N GLY A 317 -14.77 -8.67 -11.77
CA GLY A 317 -14.55 -7.51 -12.63
C GLY A 317 -15.53 -6.34 -12.41
N GLY A 318 -16.35 -6.38 -11.37
CA GLY A 318 -17.22 -5.25 -11.01
C GLY A 318 -16.39 -4.10 -10.44
N LEU A 319 -16.87 -2.87 -10.59
CA LEU A 319 -16.24 -1.68 -10.00
C LEU A 319 -16.48 -1.65 -8.49
N GLN A 320 -15.41 -1.44 -7.73
CA GLN A 320 -15.44 -1.23 -6.29
C GLN A 320 -14.59 -0.03 -5.89
N TYR A 321 -14.91 0.56 -4.74
CA TYR A 321 -14.01 1.44 -4.03
C TYR A 321 -13.31 0.71 -2.88
N HIS A 322 -12.07 1.05 -2.59
CA HIS A 322 -11.34 0.46 -1.47
C HIS A 322 -12.03 0.71 -0.11
N LEU A 323 -12.79 1.78 0.04
CA LEU A 323 -13.58 2.05 1.25
C LEU A 323 -14.67 0.98 1.50
N ASP A 324 -15.07 0.21 0.47
CA ASP A 324 -16.02 -0.89 0.63
C ASP A 324 -15.41 -2.11 1.35
N VAL A 325 -14.07 -2.19 1.38
CA VAL A 325 -13.33 -3.26 2.07
C VAL A 325 -13.70 -3.32 3.55
N ALA A 326 -13.79 -2.17 4.22
CA ALA A 326 -14.14 -2.10 5.64
C ALA A 326 -15.48 -2.78 5.93
N ALA A 327 -16.52 -2.45 5.16
CA ALA A 327 -17.85 -3.04 5.32
C ALA A 327 -17.84 -4.53 4.97
N THR A 328 -17.15 -4.92 3.89
CA THR A 328 -17.06 -6.30 3.43
C THR A 328 -16.39 -7.21 4.47
N VAL A 329 -15.24 -6.79 5.01
CA VAL A 329 -14.50 -7.58 6.00
C VAL A 329 -15.28 -7.72 7.30
N VAL A 330 -15.98 -6.66 7.73
CA VAL A 330 -16.83 -6.72 8.94
C VAL A 330 -18.06 -7.60 8.74
N ASP A 331 -18.65 -7.62 7.53
CA ASP A 331 -19.84 -8.45 7.23
C ASP A 331 -19.49 -9.95 7.11
N LEU A 332 -18.27 -10.25 6.62
CA LEU A 332 -17.80 -11.63 6.47
C LEU A 332 -17.28 -12.25 7.77
N ALA A 333 -16.87 -11.45 8.76
CA ALA A 333 -16.29 -11.92 10.02
C ALA A 333 -17.33 -12.24 11.08
#